data_26089d5b565c283438703638698773b8
#
_entry.id   26089d5b565c283438703638698773b8
#
_cell.length_a   1.000
_cell.length_b   1.000
_cell.length_c   1.000
_cell.angle_alpha   90.00
_cell.angle_beta   90.00
_cell.angle_gamma   90.00
#
_symmetry.space_group_name_H-M   'P 1'
#
loop_
_entity.id
_entity.type
_entity.pdbx_description
1 polymer ?
#
loop_
_entity_poly.entity_id
_entity_poly.type
_entity_poly.pdbx_seq_one_letter_code
_entity_poly.pdbx_strand_id
1 'polypeptide(L)'
;PQGGMVELTAGDTMLVLTDGVNLRYFEPGAKLPSKHQLLVAFDDESCLLASVRMYGALLCFTQGHFDAPLAAYYETARTKPQVMTDAFDKEYFLGLVNAPEAQKKSAKAFLATEQTIPGLGNGVLQDILYHAHIHPKTKIDKLGAKEKEKMYEQVKETLQDIYHLGGRSTETDLFGVPGQYVASLSKDTAGHVCPKCGETIVKENYLGGSIYYCRGCQVMK
;
A
#
# COMPACT_ATOMS: atom_id res chain seq x y z
N PRO A 1 -7.35 10.77 -2.82
CA PRO A 1 -6.14 9.95 -2.83
C PRO A 1 -6.04 9.14 -4.11
N GLN A 2 -4.81 8.96 -4.59
CA GLN A 2 -4.50 8.24 -5.83
C GLN A 2 -3.31 7.30 -5.55
N GLY A 3 -3.52 5.99 -5.62
CA GLY A 3 -2.44 5.02 -5.51
C GLY A 3 -1.54 5.15 -4.28
N GLY A 4 -2.10 5.42 -3.09
CA GLY A 4 -1.35 5.67 -1.86
C GLY A 4 -0.84 7.11 -1.70
N MET A 5 -1.21 8.01 -2.62
CA MET A 5 -0.84 9.43 -2.58
C MET A 5 -2.03 10.30 -2.19
N VAL A 6 -1.75 11.44 -1.53
CA VAL A 6 -2.74 12.45 -1.18
C VAL A 6 -2.45 13.71 -1.99
N GLU A 7 -3.48 14.25 -2.63
CA GLU A 7 -3.44 15.49 -3.40
C GLU A 7 -4.13 16.60 -2.62
N LEU A 8 -3.45 17.73 -2.48
CA LEU A 8 -4.00 18.96 -1.94
C LEU A 8 -3.88 20.05 -3.02
N THR A 9 -4.99 20.69 -3.36
CA THR A 9 -5.02 21.73 -4.40
C THR A 9 -5.40 23.06 -3.78
N ALA A 10 -4.62 24.10 -4.07
CA ALA A 10 -4.89 25.46 -3.69
C ALA A 10 -4.68 26.37 -4.92
N GLY A 11 -5.78 26.91 -5.47
CA GLY A 11 -5.73 27.62 -6.74
C GLY A 11 -5.24 26.75 -7.88
N ASP A 12 -4.16 27.15 -8.53
CA ASP A 12 -3.47 26.43 -9.60
C ASP A 12 -2.31 25.56 -9.10
N THR A 13 -2.03 25.60 -7.79
CA THR A 13 -0.96 24.84 -7.16
C THR A 13 -1.46 23.50 -6.64
N MET A 14 -0.75 22.43 -6.99
CA MET A 14 -1.01 21.07 -6.50
C MET A 14 0.18 20.59 -5.67
N LEU A 15 -0.11 20.15 -4.46
CA LEU A 15 0.81 19.44 -3.59
C LEU A 15 0.44 17.95 -3.56
N VAL A 16 1.37 17.07 -3.88
CA VAL A 16 1.20 15.63 -3.80
C VAL A 16 2.12 15.06 -2.73
N LEU A 17 1.51 14.39 -1.77
CA LEU A 17 2.18 13.67 -0.70
C LEU A 17 2.18 12.19 -1.06
N THR A 18 3.37 11.62 -1.26
CA THR A 18 3.50 10.21 -1.67
C THR A 18 3.47 9.25 -0.48
N ASP A 19 3.39 7.95 -0.77
CA ASP A 19 3.54 6.89 0.24
C ASP A 19 4.85 7.08 1.04
N GLY A 20 4.78 6.98 2.36
CA GLY A 20 5.88 7.31 3.28
C GLY A 20 5.84 8.74 3.83
N VAL A 21 4.90 9.57 3.42
CA VAL A 21 4.61 10.85 4.08
C VAL A 21 3.57 10.63 5.17
N ASN A 22 3.88 11.08 6.37
CA ASN A 22 2.92 11.10 7.48
C ASN A 22 2.35 12.52 7.61
N LEU A 23 1.05 12.65 7.35
CA LEU A 23 0.30 13.90 7.44
C LEU A 23 -0.50 13.93 8.75
N ARG A 24 -0.45 15.05 9.46
CA ARG A 24 -1.15 15.24 10.74
C ARG A 24 -1.80 16.63 10.79
N TYR A 25 -3.00 16.67 11.33
CA TYR A 25 -3.70 17.90 11.65
C TYR A 25 -3.44 18.30 13.10
N PHE A 26 -3.34 19.61 13.35
CA PHE A 26 -3.17 20.20 14.66
C PHE A 26 -4.14 21.37 14.84
N GLU A 27 -4.85 21.36 15.95
CA GLU A 27 -5.74 22.44 16.38
C GLU A 27 -4.94 23.72 16.70
N PRO A 28 -5.61 24.90 16.67
CA PRO A 28 -4.99 26.15 17.10
C PRO A 28 -4.36 26.03 18.49
N GLY A 29 -3.13 26.53 18.64
CA GLY A 29 -2.39 26.49 19.90
C GLY A 29 -1.80 25.14 20.30
N ALA A 30 -1.96 24.10 19.50
CA ALA A 30 -1.36 22.80 19.77
C ALA A 30 0.18 22.85 19.67
N LYS A 31 0.85 22.07 20.55
CA LYS A 31 2.31 21.94 20.49
C LYS A 31 2.73 21.11 19.27
N LEU A 32 3.40 21.75 18.34
CA LEU A 32 3.87 21.11 17.12
C LEU A 32 5.18 20.33 17.34
N PRO A 33 5.36 19.18 16.66
CA PRO A 33 6.64 18.50 16.57
C PRO A 33 7.72 19.40 15.99
N SER A 34 8.92 19.41 16.60
CA SER A 34 10.03 20.24 16.14
C SER A 34 10.63 19.81 14.79
N LYS A 35 10.42 18.53 14.41
CA LYS A 35 10.90 17.96 13.13
C LYS A 35 9.73 17.71 12.20
N HIS A 36 9.66 18.48 11.13
CA HIS A 36 8.71 18.32 10.02
C HIS A 36 9.35 18.85 8.74
N GLN A 37 8.85 18.44 7.59
CA GLN A 37 9.30 18.89 6.27
C GLN A 37 8.33 19.88 5.62
N LEU A 38 7.06 19.87 6.03
CA LEU A 38 6.06 20.81 5.54
C LEU A 38 5.13 21.21 6.69
N LEU A 39 4.76 22.48 6.71
CA LEU A 39 3.69 23.01 7.53
C LEU A 39 2.80 23.89 6.63
N VAL A 40 1.51 23.59 6.60
CA VAL A 40 0.47 24.39 5.95
C VAL A 40 -0.40 24.97 7.05
N ALA A 41 -0.34 26.27 7.24
CA ALA A 41 -1.17 26.98 8.22
C ALA A 41 -2.47 27.46 7.57
N PHE A 42 -3.55 27.43 8.33
CA PHE A 42 -4.87 27.95 7.94
C PHE A 42 -5.19 29.25 8.68
N ASP A 43 -6.17 30.00 8.18
CA ASP A 43 -6.55 31.31 8.74
C ASP A 43 -7.12 31.21 10.16
N ASP A 44 -7.58 30.05 10.58
CA ASP A 44 -8.07 29.76 11.93
C ASP A 44 -6.97 29.34 12.91
N GLU A 45 -5.70 29.49 12.53
CA GLU A 45 -4.50 29.08 13.28
C GLU A 45 -4.31 27.55 13.41
N SER A 46 -5.19 26.74 12.84
CA SER A 46 -4.95 25.31 12.71
C SER A 46 -3.89 25.01 11.63
N CYS A 47 -3.34 23.83 11.61
CA CYS A 47 -2.37 23.49 10.59
C CYS A 47 -2.32 22.00 10.22
N LEU A 48 -1.84 21.75 8.99
CA LEU A 48 -1.38 20.45 8.55
C LEU A 48 0.14 20.40 8.60
N LEU A 49 0.66 19.34 9.17
CA LEU A 49 2.09 19.09 9.28
C LEU A 49 2.44 17.76 8.62
N ALA A 50 3.40 17.80 7.71
CA ALA A 50 3.90 16.57 7.07
C ALA A 50 5.33 16.26 7.50
N SER A 51 5.57 14.98 7.78
CA SER A 51 6.89 14.42 7.98
C SER A 51 7.15 13.31 6.97
N VAL A 52 8.31 13.37 6.31
CA VAL A 52 8.72 12.41 5.29
C VAL A 52 9.52 11.30 5.94
N ARG A 53 9.11 10.06 5.70
CA ARG A 53 9.82 8.84 6.07
C ARG A 53 10.46 8.23 4.81
N MET A 54 11.15 7.12 4.99
CA MET A 54 11.79 6.36 3.92
C MET A 54 10.87 6.18 2.70
N TYR A 55 11.36 6.52 1.52
CA TYR A 55 10.66 6.51 0.22
C TYR A 55 9.54 7.54 0.03
N GLY A 56 9.20 8.35 1.03
CA GLY A 56 8.23 9.42 0.88
C GLY A 56 8.80 10.62 0.13
N ALA A 57 7.93 11.34 -0.57
CA ALA A 57 8.25 12.61 -1.22
C ALA A 57 7.09 13.60 -1.11
N LEU A 58 7.44 14.88 -1.09
CA LEU A 58 6.53 16.01 -1.23
C LEU A 58 6.79 16.61 -2.61
N LEU A 59 5.78 16.62 -3.47
CA LEU A 59 5.85 17.19 -4.81
C LEU A 59 4.93 18.41 -4.87
N CYS A 60 5.44 19.51 -5.42
CA CYS A 60 4.65 20.71 -5.60
C CYS A 60 4.81 21.20 -7.04
N PHE A 61 3.72 21.39 -7.73
CA PHE A 61 3.71 21.86 -9.12
C PHE A 61 2.45 22.67 -9.45
N THR A 62 2.51 23.41 -10.53
CA THR A 62 1.33 24.02 -11.13
C THR A 62 0.49 22.95 -11.82
N GLN A 63 -0.80 22.98 -11.63
CA GLN A 63 -1.72 21.99 -12.21
C GLN A 63 -1.51 21.84 -13.72
N GLY A 64 -1.32 20.60 -14.17
CA GLY A 64 -1.03 20.28 -15.59
C GLY A 64 0.45 20.31 -15.98
N HIS A 65 1.37 20.69 -15.10
CA HIS A 65 2.80 20.71 -15.37
C HIS A 65 3.53 19.73 -14.41
N PHE A 66 3.84 18.54 -14.92
CA PHE A 66 4.44 17.44 -14.14
C PHE A 66 5.87 17.19 -14.61
N ASP A 67 6.82 18.03 -14.22
CA ASP A 67 8.22 17.94 -14.66
C ASP A 67 9.13 17.14 -13.72
N ALA A 68 8.59 16.52 -12.66
CA ALA A 68 9.39 15.83 -11.66
C ALA A 68 9.69 14.37 -12.06
N PRO A 69 10.84 13.79 -11.65
CA PRO A 69 11.16 12.38 -11.89
C PRO A 69 10.10 11.38 -11.39
N LEU A 70 9.33 11.77 -10.36
CA LEU A 70 8.23 10.99 -9.82
C LEU A 70 6.88 11.20 -10.56
N ALA A 71 6.84 12.09 -11.56
CA ALA A 71 5.63 12.36 -12.33
C ALA A 71 5.13 11.11 -13.05
N ALA A 72 6.00 10.31 -13.65
CA ALA A 72 5.62 9.06 -14.31
C ALA A 72 5.00 8.05 -13.34
N TYR A 73 5.52 7.96 -12.12
CA TYR A 73 4.97 7.11 -11.07
C TYR A 73 3.58 7.58 -10.62
N TYR A 74 3.42 8.87 -10.43
CA TYR A 74 2.15 9.51 -10.08
C TYR A 74 1.11 9.35 -11.21
N GLU A 75 1.48 9.65 -12.45
CA GLU A 75 0.60 9.49 -13.62
C GLU A 75 0.16 8.03 -13.80
N THR A 76 1.08 7.07 -13.61
CA THR A 76 0.73 5.64 -13.66
C THR A 76 -0.33 5.30 -12.61
N ALA A 77 -0.19 5.80 -11.38
CA ALA A 77 -1.17 5.56 -10.33
C ALA A 77 -2.52 6.23 -10.62
N ARG A 78 -2.50 7.42 -11.22
CA ARG A 78 -3.68 8.23 -11.51
C ARG A 78 -4.53 7.68 -12.66
N THR A 79 -3.89 7.07 -13.66
CA THR A 79 -4.56 6.55 -14.85
C THR A 79 -5.14 5.14 -14.68
N LYS A 80 -4.73 4.41 -13.65
CA LYS A 80 -5.22 3.05 -13.39
C LYS A 80 -6.44 3.02 -12.47
N PRO A 81 -7.35 2.04 -12.62
CA PRO A 81 -8.43 1.79 -11.69
C PRO A 81 -7.94 1.64 -10.25
N GLN A 82 -8.56 2.37 -9.35
CA GLN A 82 -8.29 2.26 -7.91
C GLN A 82 -8.98 1.02 -7.33
N VAL A 83 -8.31 0.27 -6.46
CA VAL A 83 -8.79 -1.03 -5.96
C VAL A 83 -10.17 -0.95 -5.29
N MET A 84 -10.47 0.18 -4.63
CA MET A 84 -11.75 0.39 -3.93
C MET A 84 -12.90 0.82 -4.86
N THR A 85 -12.68 0.92 -6.16
CA THR A 85 -13.72 1.28 -7.15
C THR A 85 -14.22 0.05 -7.91
N ASP A 86 -15.40 0.18 -8.55
CA ASP A 86 -15.97 -0.88 -9.39
C ASP A 86 -15.15 -1.11 -10.67
N ALA A 87 -14.39 -0.10 -11.11
CA ALA A 87 -13.49 -0.23 -12.25
C ALA A 87 -12.32 -1.22 -12.01
N PHE A 88 -11.99 -1.52 -10.74
CA PHE A 88 -11.06 -2.58 -10.39
C PHE A 88 -11.84 -3.88 -10.17
N ASP A 89 -12.38 -4.42 -11.23
CA ASP A 89 -13.13 -5.67 -11.21
C ASP A 89 -12.24 -6.91 -11.45
N LYS A 90 -12.86 -8.07 -11.43
CA LYS A 90 -12.18 -9.36 -11.64
C LYS A 90 -11.58 -9.46 -13.04
N GLU A 91 -12.27 -8.97 -14.06
CA GLU A 91 -11.81 -9.03 -15.44
C GLU A 91 -10.56 -8.17 -15.64
N TYR A 92 -10.58 -6.94 -15.12
CA TYR A 92 -9.42 -6.05 -15.12
C TYR A 92 -8.21 -6.71 -14.42
N PHE A 93 -8.40 -7.25 -13.21
CA PHE A 93 -7.31 -7.91 -12.47
C PHE A 93 -6.78 -9.14 -13.20
N LEU A 94 -7.67 -9.97 -13.76
CA LEU A 94 -7.25 -11.13 -14.54
C LEU A 94 -6.53 -10.75 -15.83
N GLY A 95 -6.88 -9.64 -16.44
CA GLY A 95 -6.13 -9.02 -17.53
C GLY A 95 -4.68 -8.71 -17.12
N LEU A 96 -4.50 -8.03 -15.98
CA LEU A 96 -3.17 -7.70 -15.45
C LEU A 96 -2.34 -8.95 -15.13
N VAL A 97 -2.92 -9.92 -14.42
CA VAL A 97 -2.18 -11.11 -13.95
C VAL A 97 -1.87 -12.09 -15.08
N ASN A 98 -2.62 -12.05 -16.18
CA ASN A 98 -2.36 -12.88 -17.36
C ASN A 98 -1.51 -12.18 -18.43
N ALA A 99 -1.21 -10.91 -18.27
CA ALA A 99 -0.35 -10.17 -19.19
C ALA A 99 1.05 -10.81 -19.29
N PRO A 100 1.68 -10.83 -20.48
CA PRO A 100 2.99 -11.46 -20.68
C PRO A 100 4.08 -10.98 -19.74
N GLU A 101 4.10 -9.67 -19.44
CA GLU A 101 5.07 -9.03 -18.54
C GLU A 101 4.87 -9.43 -17.06
N ALA A 102 3.70 -9.93 -16.69
CA ALA A 102 3.43 -10.40 -15.34
C ALA A 102 3.98 -11.82 -15.09
N GLN A 103 4.05 -12.67 -16.11
CA GLN A 103 4.30 -14.10 -15.96
C GLN A 103 5.60 -14.44 -15.24
N LYS A 104 6.67 -13.68 -15.50
CA LYS A 104 8.00 -13.89 -14.87
C LYS A 104 8.14 -13.22 -13.50
N LYS A 105 7.19 -12.35 -13.13
CA LYS A 105 7.20 -11.70 -11.81
C LYS A 105 6.82 -12.70 -10.71
N SER A 106 7.39 -12.53 -9.52
CA SER A 106 6.87 -13.21 -8.34
C SER A 106 5.55 -12.57 -7.89
N ALA A 107 4.73 -13.28 -7.11
CA ALA A 107 3.49 -12.75 -6.57
C ALA A 107 3.71 -11.43 -5.80
N LYS A 108 4.80 -11.33 -5.00
CA LYS A 108 5.20 -10.07 -4.37
C LYS A 108 5.48 -8.97 -5.39
N ALA A 109 6.30 -9.25 -6.40
CA ALA A 109 6.66 -8.24 -7.40
C ALA A 109 5.43 -7.79 -8.20
N PHE A 110 4.53 -8.70 -8.56
CA PHE A 110 3.30 -8.38 -9.26
C PHE A 110 2.40 -7.45 -8.43
N LEU A 111 2.18 -7.76 -7.15
CA LEU A 111 1.27 -6.97 -6.32
C LEU A 111 1.81 -5.59 -5.94
N ALA A 112 3.10 -5.47 -5.60
CA ALA A 112 3.63 -4.30 -4.90
C ALA A 112 4.82 -3.62 -5.59
N THR A 113 5.00 -3.79 -6.91
CA THR A 113 6.01 -3.03 -7.66
C THR A 113 5.41 -2.31 -8.86
N GLU A 114 6.07 -1.20 -9.26
CA GLU A 114 5.76 -0.45 -10.48
C GLU A 114 4.31 0.03 -10.59
N GLN A 115 3.64 0.27 -9.45
CA GLN A 115 2.22 0.64 -9.45
C GLN A 115 1.35 -0.31 -10.32
N THR A 116 1.68 -1.60 -10.34
CA THR A 116 0.85 -2.59 -11.03
C THR A 116 -0.57 -2.54 -10.48
N ILE A 117 -0.67 -2.50 -9.14
CA ILE A 117 -1.91 -2.18 -8.42
C ILE A 117 -1.64 -0.89 -7.64
N PRO A 118 -2.26 0.24 -8.01
CA PRO A 118 -1.99 1.53 -7.39
C PRO A 118 -2.16 1.51 -5.87
N GLY A 119 -1.12 1.96 -5.15
CA GLY A 119 -1.13 2.08 -3.69
C GLY A 119 -0.97 0.78 -2.90
N LEU A 120 -0.87 -0.37 -3.57
CA LEU A 120 -0.67 -1.65 -2.87
C LEU A 120 0.80 -1.81 -2.49
N GLY A 121 1.10 -1.63 -1.21
CA GLY A 121 2.46 -1.66 -0.66
C GLY A 121 2.85 -2.98 -0.02
N ASN A 122 4.14 -3.09 0.32
CA ASN A 122 4.73 -4.29 0.92
C ASN A 122 4.08 -4.69 2.26
N GLY A 123 3.52 -3.74 3.00
CA GLY A 123 2.88 -4.02 4.29
C GLY A 123 1.54 -4.75 4.20
N VAL A 124 0.83 -4.59 3.08
CA VAL A 124 -0.51 -5.18 2.88
C VAL A 124 -0.43 -6.51 2.12
N LEU A 125 0.48 -6.61 1.15
CA LEU A 125 0.61 -7.82 0.32
C LEU A 125 0.84 -9.12 1.13
N GLN A 126 1.40 -8.99 2.35
CA GLN A 126 1.68 -10.16 3.20
C GLN A 126 0.39 -10.90 3.53
N ASP A 127 -0.63 -10.17 4.01
CA ASP A 127 -1.91 -10.74 4.39
C ASP A 127 -2.71 -11.22 3.17
N ILE A 128 -2.70 -10.44 2.08
CA ILE A 128 -3.30 -10.86 0.81
C ILE A 128 -2.77 -12.23 0.38
N LEU A 129 -1.45 -12.40 0.32
CA LEU A 129 -0.85 -13.64 -0.11
C LEU A 129 -1.04 -14.79 0.89
N TYR A 130 -1.07 -14.48 2.20
CA TYR A 130 -1.36 -15.46 3.24
C TYR A 130 -2.79 -16.00 3.15
N HIS A 131 -3.76 -15.13 2.95
CA HIS A 131 -5.15 -15.52 2.81
C HIS A 131 -5.44 -16.19 1.46
N ALA A 132 -4.70 -15.83 0.43
CA ALA A 132 -4.75 -16.52 -0.87
C ALA A 132 -3.98 -17.86 -0.91
N HIS A 133 -3.25 -18.20 0.16
CA HIS A 133 -2.36 -19.39 0.20
C HIS A 133 -1.26 -19.39 -0.88
N ILE A 134 -0.76 -18.20 -1.26
CA ILE A 134 0.26 -18.04 -2.28
C ILE A 134 1.59 -17.64 -1.63
N HIS A 135 2.66 -18.37 -1.91
CA HIS A 135 3.99 -18.01 -1.43
C HIS A 135 4.49 -16.74 -2.15
N PRO A 136 5.05 -15.74 -1.44
CA PRO A 136 5.46 -14.46 -2.04
C PRO A 136 6.45 -14.56 -3.21
N LYS A 137 7.25 -15.62 -3.25
CA LYS A 137 8.24 -15.87 -4.31
C LYS A 137 7.70 -16.71 -5.46
N THR A 138 6.49 -17.29 -5.36
CA THR A 138 5.88 -18.05 -6.45
C THR A 138 5.71 -17.15 -7.68
N LYS A 139 6.16 -17.61 -8.85
CA LYS A 139 5.98 -16.86 -10.09
C LYS A 139 4.54 -16.94 -10.57
N ILE A 140 4.10 -15.90 -11.23
CA ILE A 140 2.71 -15.77 -11.73
C ILE A 140 2.36 -16.88 -12.72
N ASP A 141 3.31 -17.32 -13.57
CA ASP A 141 3.13 -18.42 -14.52
C ASP A 141 2.93 -19.79 -13.84
N LYS A 142 3.24 -19.92 -12.55
CA LYS A 142 3.02 -21.14 -11.75
C LYS A 142 1.66 -21.16 -11.05
N LEU A 143 0.92 -20.06 -11.09
CA LEU A 143 -0.41 -19.96 -10.47
C LEU A 143 -1.49 -20.45 -11.45
N GLY A 144 -2.32 -21.37 -10.99
CA GLY A 144 -3.52 -21.80 -11.71
C GLY A 144 -4.62 -20.72 -11.69
N ALA A 145 -5.64 -20.90 -12.53
CA ALA A 145 -6.75 -19.94 -12.65
C ALA A 145 -7.43 -19.67 -11.29
N LYS A 146 -7.72 -20.70 -10.52
CA LYS A 146 -8.35 -20.57 -9.18
C LYS A 146 -7.49 -19.77 -8.19
N GLU A 147 -6.16 -19.90 -8.26
CA GLU A 147 -5.26 -19.15 -7.38
C GLU A 147 -5.18 -17.69 -7.77
N LYS A 148 -5.21 -17.38 -9.07
CA LYS A 148 -5.29 -16.01 -9.57
C LYS A 148 -6.60 -15.34 -9.19
N GLU A 149 -7.72 -16.05 -9.29
CA GLU A 149 -9.03 -15.58 -8.82
C GLU A 149 -9.04 -15.34 -7.31
N LYS A 150 -8.50 -16.30 -6.53
CA LYS A 150 -8.39 -16.14 -5.07
C LYS A 150 -7.50 -14.97 -4.68
N MET A 151 -6.44 -14.71 -5.43
CA MET A 151 -5.59 -13.53 -5.22
C MET A 151 -6.37 -12.23 -5.43
N TYR A 152 -7.21 -12.14 -6.48
CA TYR A 152 -8.12 -11.01 -6.68
C TYR A 152 -9.06 -10.80 -5.49
N GLU A 153 -9.75 -11.88 -5.09
CA GLU A 153 -10.69 -11.83 -3.94
C GLU A 153 -9.96 -11.28 -2.70
N GLN A 154 -8.77 -11.80 -2.40
CA GLN A 154 -8.02 -11.38 -1.24
C GLN A 154 -7.46 -9.95 -1.34
N VAL A 155 -7.17 -9.44 -2.53
CA VAL A 155 -6.86 -8.02 -2.74
C VAL A 155 -8.06 -7.15 -2.33
N LYS A 156 -9.27 -7.49 -2.80
CA LYS A 156 -10.49 -6.73 -2.47
C LYS A 156 -10.84 -6.84 -0.99
N GLU A 157 -10.96 -8.05 -0.45
CA GLU A 157 -11.36 -8.33 0.92
C GLU A 157 -10.40 -7.67 1.92
N THR A 158 -9.09 -7.91 1.79
CA THR A 158 -8.09 -7.36 2.74
C THR A 158 -8.10 -5.82 2.75
N LEU A 159 -8.20 -5.18 1.59
CA LEU A 159 -8.22 -3.72 1.52
C LEU A 159 -9.55 -3.13 2.03
N GLN A 160 -10.68 -3.82 1.82
CA GLN A 160 -11.97 -3.44 2.40
C GLN A 160 -11.94 -3.53 3.92
N ASP A 161 -11.39 -4.61 4.48
CA ASP A 161 -11.25 -4.78 5.93
C ASP A 161 -10.37 -3.69 6.54
N ILE A 162 -9.22 -3.39 5.92
CA ILE A 162 -8.35 -2.29 6.35
C ILE A 162 -9.08 -0.95 6.33
N TYR A 163 -9.85 -0.68 5.28
CA TYR A 163 -10.63 0.55 5.15
C TYR A 163 -11.72 0.65 6.23
N HIS A 164 -12.54 -0.39 6.43
CA HIS A 164 -13.62 -0.41 7.40
C HIS A 164 -13.10 -0.31 8.85
N LEU A 165 -11.90 -0.81 9.12
CA LEU A 165 -11.24 -0.73 10.42
C LEU A 165 -10.40 0.55 10.59
N GLY A 166 -10.56 1.54 9.73
CA GLY A 166 -9.90 2.84 9.83
C GLY A 166 -8.39 2.80 9.61
N GLY A 167 -7.88 1.77 8.93
CA GLY A 167 -6.45 1.59 8.66
C GLY A 167 -5.82 0.45 9.46
N ARG A 168 -4.53 0.21 9.22
CA ARG A 168 -3.75 -0.78 9.97
C ARG A 168 -3.37 -0.24 11.35
N SER A 169 -3.29 -1.11 12.35
CA SER A 169 -2.91 -0.77 13.73
C SER A 169 -1.52 -0.13 13.88
N THR A 170 -0.69 -0.25 12.85
CA THR A 170 0.65 0.35 12.77
C THR A 170 0.67 1.74 12.11
N GLU A 171 -0.47 2.24 11.67
CA GLU A 171 -0.67 3.52 11.00
C GLU A 171 -1.67 4.37 11.78
N THR A 172 -1.60 5.67 11.61
CA THR A 172 -2.53 6.61 12.24
C THR A 172 -3.20 7.46 11.17
N ASP A 173 -4.44 7.86 11.44
CA ASP A 173 -5.16 8.82 10.62
C ASP A 173 -4.60 10.26 10.78
N LEU A 174 -5.24 11.22 10.13
CA LEU A 174 -4.89 12.64 10.17
C LEU A 174 -4.88 13.22 11.59
N PHE A 175 -5.74 12.71 12.48
CA PHE A 175 -5.87 13.16 13.87
C PHE A 175 -5.01 12.35 14.86
N GLY A 176 -4.32 11.33 14.37
CA GLY A 176 -3.43 10.47 15.14
C GLY A 176 -4.09 9.29 15.80
N VAL A 177 -5.31 8.97 15.41
CA VAL A 177 -6.00 7.77 15.86
C VAL A 177 -5.44 6.57 15.10
N PRO A 178 -4.99 5.50 15.79
CA PRO A 178 -4.48 4.31 15.11
C PRO A 178 -5.62 3.53 14.46
N GLY A 179 -5.35 2.93 13.31
CA GLY A 179 -6.25 1.97 12.69
C GLY A 179 -6.43 0.72 13.56
N GLN A 180 -7.46 -0.06 13.28
CA GLN A 180 -7.82 -1.25 14.06
C GLN A 180 -7.51 -2.57 13.34
N TYR A 181 -7.09 -2.52 12.07
CA TYR A 181 -6.71 -3.72 11.35
C TYR A 181 -5.37 -4.26 11.85
N VAL A 182 -5.39 -5.45 12.45
CA VAL A 182 -4.18 -6.15 12.93
C VAL A 182 -3.72 -7.12 11.85
N ALA A 183 -2.53 -6.89 11.31
CA ALA A 183 -1.99 -7.75 10.26
C ALA A 183 -1.71 -9.18 10.77
N SER A 184 -2.14 -10.17 9.99
CA SER A 184 -1.86 -11.60 10.25
C SER A 184 -0.38 -11.92 10.12
N LEU A 185 0.29 -11.29 9.15
CA LEU A 185 1.71 -11.46 8.90
C LEU A 185 2.47 -10.12 8.94
N SER A 186 3.33 -9.98 9.93
CA SER A 186 4.11 -8.76 10.17
C SER A 186 5.46 -9.07 10.84
N LYS A 187 6.23 -8.02 11.12
CA LYS A 187 7.43 -8.14 11.94
C LYS A 187 7.14 -8.72 13.35
N ASP A 188 5.93 -8.45 13.87
CA ASP A 188 5.53 -8.79 15.22
C ASP A 188 5.02 -10.25 15.31
N THR A 189 4.63 -10.85 14.20
CA THR A 189 4.21 -12.27 14.12
C THR A 189 5.32 -13.20 13.62
N ALA A 190 6.44 -12.66 13.12
CA ALA A 190 7.57 -13.47 12.68
C ALA A 190 8.17 -14.29 13.81
N GLY A 191 8.37 -15.58 13.58
CA GLY A 191 8.85 -16.54 14.58
C GLY A 191 7.75 -17.13 15.46
N HIS A 192 6.54 -16.61 15.41
CA HIS A 192 5.40 -17.18 16.11
C HIS A 192 4.76 -18.34 15.33
N VAL A 193 3.96 -19.12 16.05
CA VAL A 193 3.21 -20.23 15.47
C VAL A 193 2.04 -19.70 14.61
N CYS A 194 1.90 -20.21 13.43
CA CYS A 194 0.76 -19.90 12.54
C CYS A 194 -0.55 -20.43 13.15
N PRO A 195 -1.56 -19.59 13.37
CA PRO A 195 -2.82 -20.01 14.00
C PRO A 195 -3.65 -20.96 13.10
N LYS A 196 -3.38 -21.01 11.77
CA LYS A 196 -4.10 -21.88 10.83
C LYS A 196 -3.53 -23.30 10.76
N CYS A 197 -2.20 -23.49 10.81
CA CYS A 197 -1.59 -24.79 10.56
C CYS A 197 -0.53 -25.23 11.58
N GLY A 198 -0.18 -24.39 12.55
CA GLY A 198 0.82 -24.73 13.57
C GLY A 198 2.29 -24.54 13.15
N GLU A 199 2.57 -24.28 11.89
CA GLU A 199 3.93 -24.02 11.41
C GLU A 199 4.44 -22.63 11.84
N THR A 200 5.77 -22.45 11.90
CA THR A 200 6.37 -21.18 12.23
C THR A 200 6.27 -20.18 11.09
N ILE A 201 5.86 -18.93 11.39
CA ILE A 201 5.88 -17.80 10.47
C ILE A 201 7.32 -17.37 10.22
N VAL A 202 7.71 -17.32 8.95
CA VAL A 202 9.07 -17.02 8.50
C VAL A 202 9.19 -15.56 8.06
N LYS A 203 10.33 -14.95 8.37
CA LYS A 203 10.75 -13.67 7.81
C LYS A 203 11.95 -13.88 6.90
N GLU A 204 11.91 -13.29 5.72
CA GLU A 204 13.04 -13.23 4.78
C GLU A 204 13.16 -11.83 4.15
N ASN A 205 14.37 -11.48 3.68
CA ASN A 205 14.57 -10.32 2.84
C ASN A 205 14.42 -10.73 1.36
N TYR A 206 13.57 -10.02 0.64
CA TYR A 206 13.30 -10.31 -0.77
C TYR A 206 12.88 -9.03 -1.51
N LEU A 207 13.54 -8.74 -2.65
CA LEU A 207 13.26 -7.57 -3.50
C LEU A 207 13.18 -6.25 -2.70
N GLY A 208 14.26 -5.93 -1.98
CA GLY A 208 14.41 -4.65 -1.27
C GLY A 208 13.55 -4.48 -0.01
N GLY A 209 12.84 -5.52 0.45
CA GLY A 209 12.02 -5.46 1.65
C GLY A 209 11.87 -6.81 2.33
N SER A 210 11.30 -6.82 3.55
CA SER A 210 10.98 -8.07 4.23
C SER A 210 9.70 -8.69 3.66
N ILE A 211 9.68 -10.01 3.55
CA ILE A 211 8.48 -10.83 3.38
C ILE A 211 8.26 -11.67 4.62
N TYR A 212 6.98 -11.88 4.92
CA TYR A 212 6.53 -12.76 6.00
C TYR A 212 5.59 -13.79 5.40
N TYR A 213 5.76 -15.07 5.75
CA TYR A 213 4.93 -16.13 5.21
C TYR A 213 4.93 -17.36 6.12
N CYS A 214 3.90 -18.19 6.00
CA CYS A 214 3.81 -19.47 6.67
C CYS A 214 4.13 -20.60 5.68
N ARG A 215 5.15 -21.44 5.98
CA ARG A 215 5.55 -22.52 5.09
C ARG A 215 4.47 -23.58 4.91
N GLY A 216 3.64 -23.82 5.91
CA GLY A 216 2.53 -24.79 5.82
C GLY A 216 1.36 -24.26 5.00
N CYS A 217 0.99 -22.97 5.15
CA CYS A 217 -0.13 -22.39 4.41
C CYS A 217 0.23 -21.92 3.00
N GLN A 218 1.49 -21.55 2.75
CA GLN A 218 1.96 -20.91 1.53
C GLN A 218 3.14 -21.71 0.94
N VAL A 219 2.81 -22.83 0.30
CA VAL A 219 3.81 -23.70 -0.33
C VAL A 219 4.34 -23.03 -1.61
N MET A 220 5.66 -22.98 -1.75
CA MET A 220 6.30 -22.46 -2.96
C MET A 220 6.14 -23.45 -4.14
N LYS A 221 5.74 -22.92 -5.30
CA LYS A 221 5.63 -23.66 -6.57
C LYS A 221 6.76 -23.31 -7.52
#